data_e91a683771e3efd8ad2018cd5a1d94dd
#
_entry.id   e91a683771e3efd8ad2018cd5a1d94dd
#
_cell.length_a   1.000
_cell.length_b   1.000
_cell.length_c   1.000
_cell.angle_alpha   90.00
_cell.angle_beta   90.00
_cell.angle_gamma   90.00
#
_symmetry.space_group_name_H-M   'P 1'
#
loop_
_entity.id
_entity.type
_entity.pdbx_description
1 polymer ?
#
loop_
_entity_poly.entity_id
_entity_poly.type
_entity_poly.pdbx_seq_one_letter_code
_entity_poly.pdbx_strand_id
1 'polypeptide(L)'
;EFPEVEDFLRLNGWGETIIRYGDNRFTENAFIEADSSFFSFFSIPLSKGNKETVLNEPHNVVISESTSKKIFGEIDPIDKMIKIGNDSSYYRITGVMEDIPANTHFEANMIGSFMTNPRATEDQWLSNSFDTYVLLHPGVSPQSAEARIPDMIVKYVGPILQSFLGVTVEEFFSQGNKYSMFLQPLEKIHLDPTIEQAFKPA
;
A
#
# COMPACT_ATOMS: atom_id res chain seq x y z
N GLU A 1 13.34 13.88 3.62
CA GLU A 1 13.24 15.22 2.99
C GLU A 1 12.01 16.02 3.45
N PHE A 2 11.05 15.38 4.08
CA PHE A 2 9.86 15.98 4.65
C PHE A 2 9.92 15.84 6.18
N PRO A 3 10.52 16.78 6.89
CA PRO A 3 10.59 16.74 8.35
C PRO A 3 9.21 16.87 9.02
N GLU A 4 8.19 17.21 8.25
CA GLU A 4 6.79 17.23 8.64
C GLU A 4 6.19 15.83 8.77
N VAL A 5 6.77 14.82 8.10
CA VAL A 5 6.28 13.45 8.03
C VAL A 5 6.94 12.59 9.11
N GLU A 6 6.14 11.99 9.97
CA GLU A 6 6.56 11.05 11.01
C GLU A 6 6.76 9.65 10.44
N ASP A 7 5.82 9.20 9.59
CA ASP A 7 5.87 7.88 8.95
C ASP A 7 5.15 7.92 7.61
N PHE A 8 5.41 6.91 6.77
CA PHE A 8 4.71 6.72 5.49
C PHE A 8 4.41 5.24 5.24
N LEU A 9 3.43 5.01 4.38
CA LEU A 9 2.97 3.67 4.03
C LEU A 9 2.58 3.63 2.56
N ARG A 10 3.06 2.64 1.80
CA ARG A 10 2.60 2.36 0.45
C ARG A 10 1.68 1.14 0.45
N LEU A 11 0.62 1.23 -0.34
CA LEU A 11 -0.29 0.11 -0.60
C LEU A 11 -0.36 -0.16 -2.11
N ASN A 12 -0.48 -1.44 -2.46
CA ASN A 12 -0.77 -1.90 -3.80
C ASN A 12 -1.90 -2.91 -3.76
N GLY A 13 -3.06 -2.56 -4.33
CA GLY A 13 -4.23 -3.43 -4.34
C GLY A 13 -4.24 -4.38 -5.53
N TRP A 14 -4.49 -5.65 -5.29
CA TRP A 14 -4.59 -6.68 -6.33
C TRP A 14 -6.03 -7.08 -6.66
N GLY A 15 -6.99 -6.74 -5.78
CA GLY A 15 -8.38 -7.16 -5.92
C GLY A 15 -8.56 -8.68 -5.76
N GLU A 16 -9.38 -9.28 -6.64
CA GLU A 16 -9.65 -10.72 -6.61
C GLU A 16 -8.42 -11.55 -6.96
N THR A 17 -8.12 -12.55 -6.14
CA THR A 17 -7.01 -13.47 -6.34
C THR A 17 -7.39 -14.90 -5.97
N ILE A 18 -6.64 -15.86 -6.50
CA ILE A 18 -6.82 -17.30 -6.18
C ILE A 18 -5.72 -17.73 -5.21
N ILE A 19 -6.15 -18.32 -4.09
CA ILE A 19 -5.27 -18.93 -3.10
C ILE A 19 -5.28 -20.44 -3.31
N ARG A 20 -4.11 -21.08 -3.21
CA ARG A 20 -3.96 -22.53 -3.24
C ARG A 20 -3.27 -23.02 -1.97
N TYR A 21 -3.93 -23.95 -1.29
CA TYR A 21 -3.37 -24.66 -0.14
C TYR A 21 -3.60 -26.17 -0.30
N GLY A 22 -2.52 -26.93 -0.45
CA GLY A 22 -2.61 -28.32 -0.88
C GLY A 22 -3.31 -28.44 -2.25
N ASP A 23 -4.32 -29.31 -2.33
CA ASP A 23 -5.14 -29.50 -3.53
C ASP A 23 -6.33 -28.53 -3.62
N ASN A 24 -6.57 -27.75 -2.57
CA ASN A 24 -7.71 -26.84 -2.51
C ASN A 24 -7.40 -25.48 -3.14
N ARG A 25 -8.46 -24.88 -3.71
CA ARG A 25 -8.43 -23.51 -4.28
C ARG A 25 -9.53 -22.68 -3.64
N PHE A 26 -9.17 -21.45 -3.31
CA PHE A 26 -10.08 -20.47 -2.70
C PHE A 26 -9.97 -19.16 -3.48
N THR A 27 -11.08 -18.50 -3.69
CA THR A 27 -11.09 -17.13 -4.20
C THR A 27 -11.08 -16.16 -3.01
N GLU A 28 -10.25 -15.15 -3.10
CA GLU A 28 -10.18 -14.04 -2.15
C GLU A 28 -10.22 -12.72 -2.90
N ASN A 29 -11.06 -11.79 -2.46
CA ASN A 29 -11.38 -10.58 -3.21
C ASN A 29 -10.58 -9.35 -2.76
N ALA A 30 -9.91 -9.45 -1.62
CA ALA A 30 -9.29 -8.32 -0.97
C ALA A 30 -7.86 -8.63 -0.53
N PHE A 31 -6.98 -8.85 -1.53
CA PHE A 31 -5.55 -8.98 -1.32
C PHE A 31 -4.86 -7.66 -1.65
N ILE A 32 -4.08 -7.14 -0.70
CA ILE A 32 -3.22 -5.96 -0.89
C ILE A 32 -1.79 -6.27 -0.45
N GLU A 33 -0.82 -5.59 -1.05
CA GLU A 33 0.56 -5.53 -0.56
C GLU A 33 0.75 -4.23 0.19
N ALA A 34 1.46 -4.28 1.32
CA ALA A 34 1.72 -3.12 2.17
C ALA A 34 3.16 -3.10 2.70
N ASP A 35 3.67 -1.91 2.94
CA ASP A 35 4.92 -1.73 3.68
C ASP A 35 4.80 -2.32 5.09
N SER A 36 5.94 -2.64 5.71
CA SER A 36 5.99 -3.34 7.00
C SER A 36 5.34 -2.57 8.16
N SER A 37 5.23 -1.25 8.05
CA SER A 37 4.58 -0.38 9.06
C SER A 37 3.04 -0.49 9.08
N PHE A 38 2.39 -1.20 8.15
CA PHE A 38 0.95 -1.25 7.98
C PHE A 38 0.15 -1.42 9.27
N PHE A 39 0.50 -2.42 10.08
CA PHE A 39 -0.25 -2.74 11.30
C PHE A 39 -0.07 -1.71 12.42
N SER A 40 1.09 -1.04 12.45
CA SER A 40 1.35 0.07 13.38
C SER A 40 0.70 1.35 12.89
N PHE A 41 0.79 1.63 11.60
CA PHE A 41 0.25 2.83 10.94
C PHE A 41 -1.27 2.94 11.09
N PHE A 42 -2.01 1.88 10.78
CA PHE A 42 -3.47 1.84 10.89
C PHE A 42 -3.99 1.29 12.22
N SER A 43 -3.09 0.90 13.14
CA SER A 43 -3.46 0.33 14.45
C SER A 43 -4.36 -0.90 14.36
N ILE A 44 -4.19 -1.71 13.30
CA ILE A 44 -4.97 -2.93 13.11
C ILE A 44 -4.43 -4.03 14.04
N PRO A 45 -5.31 -4.65 14.87
CA PRO A 45 -4.88 -5.68 15.81
C PRO A 45 -4.51 -6.97 15.10
N LEU A 46 -3.49 -7.65 15.63
CA LEU A 46 -3.17 -9.03 15.28
C LEU A 46 -3.62 -9.95 16.41
N SER A 47 -4.36 -11.02 16.05
CA SER A 47 -4.64 -12.11 16.99
C SER A 47 -3.48 -13.10 17.07
N LYS A 48 -2.63 -13.16 16.01
CA LYS A 48 -1.37 -13.94 16.02
C LYS A 48 -0.30 -13.20 15.22
N GLY A 49 0.95 -13.36 15.64
CA GLY A 49 2.11 -12.72 15.02
C GLY A 49 2.56 -11.46 15.78
N ASN A 50 3.65 -10.88 15.31
CA ASN A 50 4.20 -9.64 15.87
C ASN A 50 4.14 -8.55 14.78
N LYS A 51 3.39 -7.47 15.05
CA LYS A 51 3.16 -6.36 14.11
C LYS A 51 4.45 -5.73 13.55
N GLU A 52 5.55 -5.79 14.32
CA GLU A 52 6.83 -5.23 13.92
C GLU A 52 7.58 -6.10 12.89
N THR A 53 7.17 -7.37 12.72
CA THR A 53 7.95 -8.33 11.92
C THR A 53 7.16 -9.10 10.87
N VAL A 54 5.83 -9.13 10.95
CA VAL A 54 4.98 -9.97 10.09
C VAL A 54 5.13 -9.69 8.59
N LEU A 55 5.52 -8.48 8.19
CA LEU A 55 5.70 -8.08 6.78
C LEU A 55 7.15 -7.73 6.42
N ASN A 56 8.14 -8.04 7.27
CA ASN A 56 9.53 -7.61 7.07
C ASN A 56 10.29 -8.38 5.98
N GLU A 57 9.76 -9.50 5.51
CA GLU A 57 10.42 -10.32 4.49
C GLU A 57 9.54 -10.47 3.25
N PRO A 58 10.11 -10.59 2.06
CA PRO A 58 9.37 -10.92 0.86
C PRO A 58 8.56 -12.20 1.05
N HIS A 59 7.40 -12.28 0.40
CA HIS A 59 6.48 -13.42 0.47
C HIS A 59 5.94 -13.74 1.87
N ASN A 60 6.07 -12.82 2.82
CA ASN A 60 5.29 -12.87 4.06
C ASN A 60 3.85 -12.41 3.77
N VAL A 61 2.88 -13.04 4.43
CA VAL A 61 1.48 -12.66 4.33
C VAL A 61 0.79 -12.81 5.68
N VAL A 62 -0.04 -11.82 6.01
CA VAL A 62 -0.98 -11.85 7.13
C VAL A 62 -2.38 -12.07 6.55
N ILE A 63 -3.17 -12.93 7.16
CA ILE A 63 -4.55 -13.23 6.75
C ILE A 63 -5.53 -12.83 7.85
N SER A 64 -6.77 -12.52 7.49
CA SER A 64 -7.82 -12.25 8.46
C SER A 64 -8.28 -13.53 9.18
N GLU A 65 -8.93 -13.37 10.33
CA GLU A 65 -9.50 -14.51 11.09
C GLU A 65 -10.50 -15.29 10.24
N SER A 66 -11.36 -14.60 9.50
CA SER A 66 -12.33 -15.23 8.60
C SER A 66 -11.64 -16.00 7.46
N THR A 67 -10.59 -15.45 6.85
CA THR A 67 -9.80 -16.12 5.82
C THR A 67 -9.03 -17.33 6.40
N SER A 68 -8.49 -17.20 7.61
CA SER A 68 -7.84 -18.29 8.33
C SER A 68 -8.81 -19.47 8.52
N LYS A 69 -10.02 -19.18 9.00
CA LYS A 69 -11.05 -20.20 9.22
C LYS A 69 -11.52 -20.83 7.89
N LYS A 70 -11.66 -20.03 6.84
CA LYS A 70 -12.05 -20.47 5.49
C LYS A 70 -11.07 -21.47 4.89
N ILE A 71 -9.75 -21.23 5.04
CA ILE A 71 -8.70 -22.03 4.41
C ILE A 71 -8.26 -23.20 5.28
N PHE A 72 -8.11 -22.99 6.59
CA PHE A 72 -7.46 -23.91 7.52
C PHE A 72 -8.41 -24.54 8.54
N GLY A 73 -9.65 -24.02 8.67
CA GLY A 73 -10.57 -24.46 9.73
C GLY A 73 -9.97 -24.19 11.12
N GLU A 74 -9.76 -25.24 11.88
CA GLU A 74 -9.19 -25.17 13.25
C GLU A 74 -7.65 -25.36 13.26
N ILE A 75 -7.03 -25.55 12.11
CA ILE A 75 -5.56 -25.71 12.03
C ILE A 75 -4.89 -24.36 12.17
N ASP A 76 -3.83 -24.30 12.99
CA ASP A 76 -3.02 -23.09 13.10
C ASP A 76 -2.38 -22.71 11.74
N PRO A 77 -2.68 -21.52 11.18
CA PRO A 77 -2.15 -21.11 9.89
C PRO A 77 -0.70 -20.63 9.94
N ILE A 78 -0.16 -20.28 11.12
CA ILE A 78 1.20 -19.71 11.23
C ILE A 78 2.22 -20.68 10.65
N ASP A 79 3.18 -20.12 9.89
CA ASP A 79 4.22 -20.82 9.11
C ASP A 79 3.72 -21.77 8.02
N LYS A 80 2.42 -21.81 7.74
CA LYS A 80 1.92 -22.53 6.57
C LYS A 80 2.27 -21.77 5.29
N MET A 81 2.52 -22.53 4.23
CA MET A 81 2.86 -22.01 2.92
C MET A 81 1.62 -22.09 2.01
N ILE A 82 1.26 -20.98 1.41
CA ILE A 82 0.17 -20.89 0.42
C ILE A 82 0.71 -20.31 -0.90
N LYS A 83 0.03 -20.56 -2.00
CA LYS A 83 0.29 -19.84 -3.27
C LYS A 83 -0.80 -18.81 -3.48
N ILE A 84 -0.42 -17.62 -3.96
CA ILE A 84 -1.33 -16.50 -4.23
C ILE A 84 -1.23 -16.13 -5.71
N GLY A 85 -2.38 -16.02 -6.37
CA GLY A 85 -2.47 -15.63 -7.77
C GLY A 85 -1.90 -16.69 -8.72
N ASN A 86 -1.29 -16.22 -9.81
CA ASN A 86 -0.64 -17.06 -10.82
C ASN A 86 0.85 -17.25 -10.57
N ASP A 87 1.38 -16.62 -9.54
CA ASP A 87 2.77 -16.78 -9.14
C ASP A 87 3.07 -18.24 -8.75
N SER A 88 4.24 -18.71 -9.11
CA SER A 88 4.76 -20.00 -8.67
C SER A 88 5.33 -19.94 -7.25
N SER A 89 5.54 -18.74 -6.71
CA SER A 89 6.12 -18.52 -5.39
C SER A 89 5.17 -18.89 -4.27
N TYR A 90 5.74 -19.36 -3.18
CA TYR A 90 5.02 -19.61 -1.96
C TYR A 90 5.09 -18.42 -1.03
N TYR A 91 3.96 -18.09 -0.43
CA TYR A 91 3.85 -17.10 0.63
C TYR A 91 3.75 -17.79 1.98
N ARG A 92 4.50 -17.32 2.96
CA ARG A 92 4.47 -17.80 4.33
C ARG A 92 3.48 -16.98 5.15
N ILE A 93 2.56 -17.64 5.83
CA ILE A 93 1.65 -16.96 6.76
C ILE A 93 2.40 -16.64 8.05
N THR A 94 2.54 -15.36 8.33
CA THR A 94 3.33 -14.83 9.45
C THR A 94 2.47 -14.20 10.53
N GLY A 95 1.18 -14.00 10.26
CA GLY A 95 0.24 -13.41 11.21
C GLY A 95 -1.21 -13.69 10.85
N VAL A 96 -2.07 -13.49 11.84
CA VAL A 96 -3.53 -13.45 11.70
C VAL A 96 -4.00 -12.13 12.28
N MET A 97 -4.74 -11.35 11.51
CA MET A 97 -5.34 -10.10 11.94
C MET A 97 -6.83 -10.26 12.21
N GLU A 98 -7.38 -9.42 13.06
CA GLU A 98 -8.83 -9.27 13.17
C GLU A 98 -9.43 -8.85 11.83
N ASP A 99 -10.68 -9.25 11.57
CA ASP A 99 -11.36 -8.85 10.34
C ASP A 99 -11.51 -7.31 10.30
N ILE A 100 -11.08 -6.70 9.20
CA ILE A 100 -11.15 -5.24 9.04
C ILE A 100 -12.63 -4.84 8.92
N PRO A 101 -13.10 -3.87 9.74
CA PRO A 101 -14.48 -3.43 9.68
C PRO A 101 -14.87 -2.83 8.33
N ALA A 102 -16.09 -3.11 7.87
CA ALA A 102 -16.59 -2.63 6.58
C ALA A 102 -16.71 -1.09 6.45
N ASN A 103 -16.54 -0.34 7.53
CA ASN A 103 -16.54 1.12 7.52
C ASN A 103 -15.13 1.73 7.36
N THR A 104 -14.14 0.94 6.97
CA THR A 104 -12.82 1.44 6.59
C THR A 104 -12.79 1.90 5.13
N HIS A 105 -11.79 2.68 4.76
CA HIS A 105 -11.64 3.21 3.39
C HIS A 105 -11.02 2.20 2.41
N PHE A 106 -10.61 1.04 2.88
CA PHE A 106 -10.17 -0.09 2.05
C PHE A 106 -10.70 -1.40 2.62
N GLU A 107 -10.83 -2.39 1.76
CA GLU A 107 -11.12 -3.77 2.14
C GLU A 107 -9.84 -4.59 2.01
N ALA A 108 -9.50 -5.36 3.04
CA ALA A 108 -8.36 -6.27 2.98
C ALA A 108 -8.58 -7.48 3.90
N ASN A 109 -8.61 -8.65 3.28
CA ASN A 109 -8.66 -9.95 3.98
C ASN A 109 -7.27 -10.59 4.07
N MET A 110 -6.35 -10.11 3.25
CA MET A 110 -4.97 -10.57 3.21
C MET A 110 -4.03 -9.40 2.94
N ILE A 111 -2.96 -9.30 3.72
CA ILE A 111 -1.92 -8.29 3.57
C ILE A 111 -0.61 -9.00 3.26
N GLY A 112 -0.11 -8.84 2.04
CA GLY A 112 1.22 -9.32 1.64
C GLY A 112 2.31 -8.27 1.90
N SER A 113 3.54 -8.73 2.09
CA SER A 113 4.69 -7.82 2.18
C SER A 113 4.92 -7.09 0.86
N PHE A 114 4.98 -5.76 0.90
CA PHE A 114 5.30 -4.91 -0.25
C PHE A 114 6.68 -5.23 -0.84
N MET A 115 7.60 -5.78 -0.05
CA MET A 115 8.92 -6.23 -0.53
C MET A 115 8.85 -7.36 -1.56
N THR A 116 7.71 -8.03 -1.71
CA THR A 116 7.46 -9.01 -2.76
C THR A 116 7.28 -8.36 -4.12
N ASN A 117 6.82 -7.12 -4.15
CA ASN A 117 6.57 -6.39 -5.38
C ASN A 117 7.90 -6.01 -6.05
N PRO A 118 8.14 -6.41 -7.33
CA PRO A 118 9.38 -6.04 -8.03
C PRO A 118 9.62 -4.53 -8.10
N ARG A 119 8.53 -3.73 -8.06
CA ARG A 119 8.62 -2.26 -8.10
C ARG A 119 8.86 -1.62 -6.73
N ALA A 120 8.96 -2.40 -5.65
CA ALA A 120 9.14 -1.86 -4.30
C ALA A 120 10.38 -0.97 -4.15
N THR A 121 11.41 -1.25 -4.95
CA THR A 121 12.70 -0.54 -4.97
C THR A 121 12.93 0.30 -6.22
N GLU A 122 11.96 0.36 -7.14
CA GLU A 122 12.07 1.17 -8.35
C GLU A 122 11.85 2.65 -8.04
N ASP A 123 12.71 3.48 -8.59
CA ASP A 123 12.67 4.94 -8.44
C ASP A 123 11.91 5.59 -9.62
N GLN A 124 10.60 5.29 -9.73
CA GLN A 124 9.75 5.71 -10.84
C GLN A 124 8.76 6.80 -10.44
N TRP A 125 9.23 8.02 -10.39
CA TRP A 125 8.46 9.20 -9.95
C TRP A 125 7.27 9.61 -10.84
N LEU A 126 7.19 9.11 -12.06
CA LEU A 126 6.04 9.32 -12.96
C LEU A 126 5.03 8.17 -12.90
N SER A 127 5.25 7.17 -12.06
CA SER A 127 4.33 6.05 -11.89
C SER A 127 3.33 6.36 -10.76
N ASN A 128 2.05 6.21 -11.04
CA ASN A 128 0.96 6.31 -10.06
C ASN A 128 0.44 4.91 -9.68
N SER A 129 1.36 3.95 -9.50
CA SER A 129 1.00 2.54 -9.28
C SER A 129 0.68 2.21 -7.83
N PHE A 130 0.96 3.10 -6.89
CA PHE A 130 0.81 2.85 -5.46
C PHE A 130 0.05 3.98 -4.79
N ASP A 131 -0.81 3.62 -3.83
CA ASP A 131 -1.36 4.59 -2.90
C ASP A 131 -0.37 4.82 -1.77
N THR A 132 -0.04 6.09 -1.54
CA THR A 132 0.91 6.47 -0.50
C THR A 132 0.19 7.26 0.59
N TYR A 133 0.28 6.77 1.80
CA TYR A 133 -0.21 7.44 3.00
C TYR A 133 0.96 8.06 3.74
N VAL A 134 0.74 9.21 4.35
CA VAL A 134 1.71 9.88 5.19
C VAL A 134 1.10 10.23 6.55
N LEU A 135 1.85 9.95 7.60
CA LEU A 135 1.51 10.38 8.95
C LEU A 135 2.34 11.63 9.25
N LEU A 136 1.65 12.73 9.52
CA LEU A 136 2.32 13.96 9.90
C LEU A 136 2.58 14.00 11.41
N HIS A 137 3.67 14.64 11.83
CA HIS A 137 3.92 14.88 13.24
C HIS A 137 2.76 15.66 13.89
N PRO A 138 2.46 15.43 15.18
CA PRO A 138 1.39 16.13 15.88
C PRO A 138 1.54 17.65 15.79
N GLY A 139 0.46 18.33 15.40
CA GLY A 139 0.41 19.79 15.28
C GLY A 139 0.99 20.36 13.98
N VAL A 140 1.48 19.54 13.07
CA VAL A 140 1.93 19.95 11.74
C VAL A 140 0.75 20.11 10.79
N SER A 141 0.71 21.21 10.03
CA SER A 141 -0.32 21.40 9.02
C SER A 141 0.01 20.67 7.72
N PRO A 142 -0.98 20.08 7.02
CA PRO A 142 -0.75 19.50 5.70
C PRO A 142 -0.12 20.49 4.71
N GLN A 143 -0.49 21.76 4.78
CA GLN A 143 0.02 22.82 3.91
C GLN A 143 1.54 23.04 4.07
N SER A 144 2.11 22.80 5.26
CA SER A 144 3.56 22.92 5.45
C SER A 144 4.32 21.80 4.75
N ALA A 145 3.78 20.57 4.72
CA ALA A 145 4.35 19.47 3.95
C ALA A 145 4.14 19.70 2.44
N GLU A 146 2.96 20.13 2.01
CA GLU A 146 2.66 20.44 0.60
C GLU A 146 3.56 21.51 0.02
N ALA A 147 3.96 22.52 0.82
CA ALA A 147 4.86 23.58 0.38
C ALA A 147 6.23 23.07 -0.12
N ARG A 148 6.63 21.84 0.24
CA ARG A 148 7.87 21.21 -0.21
C ARG A 148 7.73 20.39 -1.49
N ILE A 149 6.50 20.07 -1.91
CA ILE A 149 6.24 19.23 -3.08
C ILE A 149 6.84 19.82 -4.36
N PRO A 150 6.77 21.15 -4.63
CA PRO A 150 7.40 21.72 -5.82
C PRO A 150 8.90 21.45 -5.90
N ASP A 151 9.64 21.58 -4.80
CA ASP A 151 11.08 21.30 -4.77
C ASP A 151 11.38 19.82 -5.01
N MET A 152 10.55 18.93 -4.45
CA MET A 152 10.62 17.49 -4.68
C MET A 152 10.39 17.17 -6.16
N ILE A 153 9.40 17.78 -6.81
CA ILE A 153 9.13 17.59 -8.25
C ILE A 153 10.33 18.03 -9.07
N VAL A 154 10.89 19.21 -8.80
CA VAL A 154 12.10 19.69 -9.51
C VAL A 154 13.25 18.70 -9.35
N LYS A 155 13.46 18.19 -8.14
CA LYS A 155 14.59 17.30 -7.82
C LYS A 155 14.47 15.93 -8.46
N TYR A 156 13.29 15.30 -8.44
CA TYR A 156 13.12 13.90 -8.83
C TYR A 156 12.43 13.71 -10.19
N VAL A 157 11.46 14.55 -10.52
CA VAL A 157 10.76 14.50 -11.81
C VAL A 157 11.53 15.25 -12.89
N GLY A 158 12.22 16.33 -12.54
CA GLY A 158 13.00 17.16 -13.47
C GLY A 158 13.98 16.37 -14.32
N PRO A 159 14.87 15.54 -13.74
CA PRO A 159 15.79 14.71 -14.51
C PRO A 159 15.11 13.74 -15.48
N ILE A 160 13.92 13.24 -15.10
CA ILE A 160 13.13 12.34 -15.94
C ILE A 160 12.56 13.11 -17.14
N LEU A 161 11.96 14.28 -16.93
CA LEU A 161 11.47 15.15 -18.00
C LEU A 161 12.59 15.52 -18.96
N GLN A 162 13.75 15.90 -18.44
CA GLN A 162 14.92 16.23 -19.26
C GLN A 162 15.38 15.03 -20.12
N SER A 163 15.38 13.82 -19.54
CA SER A 163 15.82 12.61 -20.24
C SER A 163 14.85 12.16 -21.34
N PHE A 164 13.53 12.23 -21.07
CA PHE A 164 12.51 11.71 -21.99
C PHE A 164 11.98 12.75 -22.98
N LEU A 165 11.86 14.01 -22.57
CA LEU A 165 11.26 15.08 -23.37
C LEU A 165 12.26 16.15 -23.80
N GLY A 166 13.45 16.17 -23.22
CA GLY A 166 14.49 17.15 -23.52
C GLY A 166 14.17 18.56 -22.99
N VAL A 167 13.22 18.68 -22.05
CA VAL A 167 12.77 19.97 -21.50
C VAL A 167 13.03 20.06 -19.99
N THR A 168 13.21 21.27 -19.47
CA THR A 168 13.27 21.50 -18.03
C THR A 168 11.86 21.50 -17.42
N VAL A 169 11.77 21.45 -16.10
CA VAL A 169 10.48 21.55 -15.38
C VAL A 169 9.79 22.89 -15.67
N GLU A 170 10.55 23.96 -15.73
CA GLU A 170 10.06 25.30 -16.03
C GLU A 170 9.51 25.40 -17.47
N GLU A 171 10.24 24.84 -18.43
CA GLU A 171 9.79 24.77 -19.82
C GLU A 171 8.52 23.92 -19.96
N PHE A 172 8.47 22.76 -19.26
CA PHE A 172 7.30 21.91 -19.24
C PHE A 172 6.05 22.65 -18.74
N PHE A 173 6.15 23.37 -17.65
CA PHE A 173 5.03 24.17 -17.12
C PHE A 173 4.68 25.37 -18.00
N SER A 174 5.69 26.04 -18.60
CA SER A 174 5.46 27.19 -19.49
C SER A 174 4.68 26.82 -20.75
N GLN A 175 4.75 25.57 -21.18
CA GLN A 175 3.98 25.01 -22.30
C GLN A 175 2.52 24.67 -21.91
N GLY A 176 2.09 24.98 -20.69
CA GLY A 176 0.73 24.73 -20.21
C GLY A 176 0.51 23.34 -19.60
N ASN A 177 1.57 22.52 -19.50
CA ASN A 177 1.48 21.22 -18.84
C ASN A 177 1.36 21.42 -17.31
N LYS A 178 0.79 20.42 -16.64
CA LYS A 178 0.63 20.42 -15.16
C LYS A 178 1.10 19.10 -14.59
N TYR A 179 1.84 19.15 -13.53
CA TYR A 179 2.18 18.02 -12.67
C TYR A 179 2.22 18.51 -11.24
N SER A 180 1.38 17.99 -10.38
CA SER A 180 1.33 18.38 -8.98
C SER A 180 0.86 17.19 -8.13
N MET A 181 1.25 17.22 -6.86
CA MET A 181 0.77 16.32 -5.81
C MET A 181 0.19 17.16 -4.70
N PHE A 182 -0.74 16.60 -3.95
CA PHE A 182 -1.35 17.24 -2.79
C PHE A 182 -1.69 16.18 -1.75
N LEU A 183 -1.90 16.59 -0.50
CA LEU A 183 -2.31 15.72 0.58
C LEU A 183 -3.82 15.78 0.75
N GLN A 184 -4.45 14.62 0.74
CA GLN A 184 -5.87 14.49 1.02
C GLN A 184 -6.06 13.94 2.44
N PRO A 185 -6.83 14.61 3.32
CA PRO A 185 -7.18 14.06 4.62
C PRO A 185 -7.91 12.73 4.47
N LEU A 186 -7.48 11.71 5.22
CA LEU A 186 -8.04 10.36 5.15
C LEU A 186 -9.56 10.33 5.36
N GLU A 187 -10.08 11.15 6.28
CA GLU A 187 -11.50 11.28 6.56
C GLU A 187 -12.34 11.79 5.39
N LYS A 188 -11.71 12.42 4.39
CA LYS A 188 -12.37 12.99 3.20
C LYS A 188 -12.22 12.13 1.95
N ILE A 189 -11.49 11.03 2.03
CA ILE A 189 -11.15 10.23 0.84
C ILE A 189 -12.39 9.74 0.08
N HIS A 190 -13.48 9.43 0.77
CA HIS A 190 -14.75 9.00 0.15
C HIS A 190 -15.74 10.14 -0.15
N LEU A 191 -15.45 11.34 0.31
CA LEU A 191 -16.35 12.49 0.21
C LEU A 191 -15.97 13.43 -0.93
N ASP A 192 -14.79 13.28 -1.51
CA ASP A 192 -14.32 14.14 -2.58
C ASP A 192 -14.60 13.49 -3.96
N PRO A 193 -15.61 13.97 -4.71
CA PRO A 193 -15.97 13.40 -6.00
C PRO A 193 -14.98 13.76 -7.13
N THR A 194 -14.01 14.62 -6.86
CA THR A 194 -13.03 15.10 -7.85
C THR A 194 -11.82 14.21 -7.96
N ILE A 195 -11.65 13.26 -7.03
CA ILE A 195 -10.49 12.38 -6.96
C ILE A 195 -10.90 10.97 -7.34
N GLU A 196 -10.20 10.39 -8.31
CA GLU A 196 -10.34 8.99 -8.63
C GLU A 196 -9.75 8.15 -7.48
N GLN A 197 -10.57 7.30 -6.90
CA GLN A 197 -10.18 6.46 -5.77
C GLN A 197 -9.59 5.15 -6.28
N ALA A 198 -8.41 4.79 -5.83
CA ALA A 198 -7.78 3.51 -6.17
C ALA A 198 -8.48 2.34 -5.46
N PHE A 199 -8.92 2.55 -4.22
CA PHE A 199 -9.71 1.57 -3.50
C PHE A 199 -11.19 1.96 -3.54
N LYS A 200 -12.04 1.03 -3.98
CA LYS A 200 -13.50 1.21 -3.84
C LYS A 200 -13.88 1.09 -2.37
N PRO A 201 -14.81 1.92 -1.88
CA PRO A 201 -15.38 1.71 -0.55
C PRO A 201 -16.01 0.32 -0.47
N ALA A 202 -15.85 -0.31 0.69
CA ALA A 202 -16.44 -1.61 1.01
C ALA A 202 -17.97 -1.54 0.97
#